data_5e7677290e9882ac2dbb59188ba65947
#
_entry.id   5e7677290e9882ac2dbb59188ba65947
#
_cell.length_a   1.000
_cell.length_b   1.000
_cell.length_c   1.000
_cell.angle_alpha   90.00
_cell.angle_beta   90.00
_cell.angle_gamma   90.00
#
_symmetry.space_group_name_H-M   'P 1'
#
loop_
_entity.id
_entity.type
_entity.pdbx_description
1 polymer ?
#
loop_
_entity_poly.entity_id
_entity_poly.type
_entity_poly.pdbx_seq_one_letter_code
_entity_poly.pdbx_strand_id
1 'polypeptide(L)'
;TSKIKDAQTRYFIEAIQNMYKGNYDKLHRRIKMNRNNFIYAAIITGSIDLIKDLPEGDEIDMCEGMERMAEGFRSEGRKQGILVGRNEGKLEEKRSTLKEQLIIKLGAVSSRLEEQLTNASLEKLNVLTRNIFDITNEEDVLRIIH
;
A
#
# COMPACT_ATOMS: atom_id res chain seq x y z
N THR A 1 8.32 -44.38 -2.42
CA THR A 1 8.22 -43.05 -3.10
C THR A 1 8.14 -43.31 -4.59
N SER A 2 6.91 -43.30 -5.11
CA SER A 2 6.59 -43.39 -6.53
C SER A 2 7.32 -42.23 -7.23
N LYS A 3 8.24 -42.55 -8.15
CA LYS A 3 8.85 -41.55 -9.02
C LYS A 3 7.73 -40.98 -9.89
N ILE A 4 7.34 -39.73 -9.65
CA ILE A 4 6.40 -39.03 -10.49
C ILE A 4 7.01 -38.95 -11.88
N LYS A 5 6.49 -39.76 -12.81
CA LYS A 5 7.06 -39.95 -14.15
C LYS A 5 6.75 -38.76 -15.09
N ASP A 6 5.66 -38.04 -14.83
CA ASP A 6 5.25 -36.91 -15.66
C ASP A 6 5.86 -35.59 -15.14
N ALA A 7 6.61 -34.92 -16.01
CA ALA A 7 7.27 -33.67 -15.71
C ALA A 7 6.25 -32.55 -15.33
N GLN A 8 5.09 -32.52 -15.99
CA GLN A 8 4.05 -31.53 -15.71
C GLN A 8 3.46 -31.71 -14.31
N THR A 9 3.19 -32.95 -13.90
CA THR A 9 2.70 -33.24 -12.54
C THR A 9 3.74 -32.87 -11.47
N ARG A 10 5.01 -33.11 -11.73
CA ARG A 10 6.10 -32.71 -10.81
C ARG A 10 6.16 -31.19 -10.68
N TYR A 11 6.13 -30.46 -11.78
CA TYR A 11 6.13 -28.99 -11.76
C TYR A 11 4.91 -28.41 -11.05
N PHE A 12 3.74 -29.03 -11.23
CA PHE A 12 2.54 -28.66 -10.52
C PHE A 12 2.67 -28.79 -9.00
N ILE A 13 3.21 -29.94 -8.53
CA ILE A 13 3.44 -30.18 -7.11
C ILE A 13 4.48 -29.20 -6.55
N GLU A 14 5.59 -28.98 -7.27
CA GLU A 14 6.61 -28.03 -6.88
C GLU A 14 6.06 -26.60 -6.81
N ALA A 15 5.20 -26.21 -7.75
CA ALA A 15 4.53 -24.90 -7.73
C ALA A 15 3.66 -24.75 -6.50
N ILE A 16 2.80 -25.73 -6.20
CA ILE A 16 1.95 -25.71 -4.98
C ILE A 16 2.82 -25.56 -3.72
N GLN A 17 3.88 -26.35 -3.60
CA GLN A 17 4.75 -26.32 -2.43
C GLN A 17 5.44 -24.95 -2.25
N ASN A 18 5.91 -24.35 -3.35
CA ASN A 18 6.57 -23.05 -3.30
C ASN A 18 5.60 -21.91 -3.04
N MET A 19 4.41 -21.93 -3.65
CA MET A 19 3.34 -20.96 -3.40
C MET A 19 2.88 -21.00 -1.94
N TYR A 20 2.62 -22.21 -1.41
CA TYR A 20 2.21 -22.41 -0.02
C TYR A 20 3.24 -21.88 1.00
N LYS A 21 4.52 -21.98 0.67
CA LYS A 21 5.64 -21.50 1.51
C LYS A 21 5.98 -20.03 1.28
N GLY A 22 5.34 -19.36 0.33
CA GLY A 22 5.70 -18.00 -0.06
C GLY A 22 7.05 -17.86 -0.78
N ASN A 23 7.61 -18.97 -1.26
CA ASN A 23 8.91 -19.01 -1.95
C ASN A 23 8.76 -18.68 -3.44
N TYR A 24 8.24 -17.53 -3.77
CA TYR A 24 7.93 -17.13 -5.15
C TYR A 24 9.17 -17.04 -6.04
N ASP A 25 10.34 -16.74 -5.49
CA ASP A 25 11.62 -16.73 -6.23
C ASP A 25 11.93 -18.08 -6.89
N LYS A 26 11.48 -19.18 -6.29
CA LYS A 26 11.69 -20.54 -6.83
C LYS A 26 10.73 -20.87 -7.99
N LEU A 27 9.72 -20.06 -8.22
CA LEU A 27 8.84 -20.17 -9.37
C LEU A 27 9.43 -19.49 -10.62
N HIS A 28 10.45 -18.64 -10.45
CA HIS A 28 11.23 -18.05 -11.56
C HIS A 28 12.08 -19.10 -12.27
N ARG A 29 11.43 -19.98 -13.02
CA ARG A 29 12.09 -20.98 -13.87
C ARG A 29 11.54 -20.86 -15.29
N ARG A 30 12.38 -21.01 -16.30
CA ARG A 30 11.97 -21.14 -17.71
C ARG A 30 11.29 -22.49 -17.94
N ILE A 31 10.16 -22.71 -17.32
CA ILE A 31 9.36 -23.92 -17.40
C ILE A 31 7.99 -23.49 -17.88
N LYS A 32 7.52 -24.12 -18.94
CA LYS A 32 6.13 -23.95 -19.39
C LYS A 32 5.24 -24.89 -18.58
N MET A 33 4.23 -24.32 -17.97
CA MET A 33 3.19 -25.04 -17.24
C MET A 33 1.85 -24.82 -17.93
N ASN A 34 0.99 -25.84 -17.94
CA ASN A 34 -0.39 -25.69 -18.38
C ASN A 34 -1.07 -24.60 -17.53
N ARG A 35 -1.74 -23.67 -18.21
CA ARG A 35 -2.38 -22.50 -17.58
C ARG A 35 -3.38 -22.88 -16.49
N ASN A 36 -4.20 -23.91 -16.75
CA ASN A 36 -5.18 -24.34 -15.77
C ASN A 36 -4.53 -24.95 -14.52
N ASN A 37 -3.43 -25.70 -14.69
CA ASN A 37 -2.68 -26.25 -13.57
C ASN A 37 -2.09 -25.12 -12.69
N PHE A 38 -1.60 -24.05 -13.29
CA PHE A 38 -1.12 -22.88 -12.54
C PHE A 38 -2.26 -22.20 -11.77
N ILE A 39 -3.41 -21.98 -12.42
CA ILE A 39 -4.60 -21.39 -11.79
C ILE A 39 -5.06 -22.26 -10.61
N TYR A 40 -5.16 -23.58 -10.79
CA TYR A 40 -5.55 -24.48 -9.69
C TYR A 40 -4.54 -24.44 -8.53
N ALA A 41 -3.25 -24.41 -8.81
CA ALA A 41 -2.22 -24.28 -7.77
C ALA A 41 -2.39 -22.96 -6.99
N ALA A 42 -2.62 -21.85 -7.67
CA ALA A 42 -2.84 -20.55 -7.05
C ALA A 42 -4.11 -20.51 -6.19
N ILE A 43 -5.22 -21.10 -6.65
CA ILE A 43 -6.48 -21.20 -5.89
C ILE A 43 -6.30 -22.06 -4.64
N ILE A 44 -5.71 -23.25 -4.77
CA ILE A 44 -5.51 -24.18 -3.65
C ILE A 44 -4.61 -23.58 -2.56
N THR A 45 -3.64 -22.78 -2.96
CA THR A 45 -2.68 -22.17 -2.03
C THR A 45 -3.13 -20.80 -1.51
N GLY A 46 -4.28 -20.28 -1.97
CA GLY A 46 -4.76 -18.92 -1.65
C GLY A 46 -3.95 -17.80 -2.31
N SER A 47 -3.07 -18.14 -3.26
CA SER A 47 -2.19 -17.19 -3.96
C SER A 47 -2.89 -16.55 -5.17
N ILE A 48 -4.11 -16.04 -4.96
CA ILE A 48 -5.01 -15.54 -6.02
C ILE A 48 -4.40 -14.35 -6.79
N ASP A 49 -3.54 -13.58 -6.15
CA ASP A 49 -2.87 -12.45 -6.80
C ASP A 49 -1.98 -12.89 -7.97
N LEU A 50 -1.52 -14.15 -7.97
CA LEU A 50 -0.73 -14.72 -9.06
C LEU A 50 -1.50 -14.90 -10.38
N ILE A 51 -2.83 -14.88 -10.34
CA ILE A 51 -3.67 -15.15 -11.52
C ILE A 51 -4.32 -13.90 -12.12
N LYS A 52 -4.15 -12.72 -11.49
CA LYS A 52 -4.82 -11.48 -11.93
C LYS A 52 -4.40 -11.03 -13.34
N ASP A 53 -3.14 -11.19 -13.69
CA ASP A 53 -2.55 -10.69 -14.94
C ASP A 53 -1.82 -11.78 -15.73
N LEU A 54 -2.40 -13.00 -15.73
CA LEU A 54 -1.81 -14.12 -16.46
C LEU A 54 -1.84 -13.89 -17.97
N PRO A 55 -0.76 -14.24 -18.68
CA PRO A 55 -0.74 -14.22 -20.14
C PRO A 55 -1.87 -15.06 -20.75
N GLU A 56 -2.36 -14.65 -21.91
CA GLU A 56 -3.28 -15.48 -22.70
C GLU A 56 -2.52 -16.69 -23.27
N GLY A 57 -3.23 -17.81 -23.41
CA GLY A 57 -2.69 -19.05 -23.97
C GLY A 57 -2.90 -20.26 -23.07
N ASP A 58 -2.64 -21.44 -23.61
CA ASP A 58 -2.82 -22.73 -22.90
C ASP A 58 -1.64 -23.05 -21.97
N GLU A 59 -0.49 -22.44 -22.21
CA GLU A 59 0.72 -22.61 -21.43
C GLU A 59 1.24 -21.26 -20.91
N ILE A 60 1.75 -21.27 -19.70
CA ILE A 60 2.36 -20.10 -19.06
C ILE A 60 3.86 -20.39 -18.93
N ASP A 61 4.69 -19.45 -19.43
CA ASP A 61 6.07 -19.37 -19.00
C ASP A 61 6.11 -18.85 -17.56
N MET A 62 6.57 -19.67 -16.64
CA MET A 62 6.57 -19.33 -15.22
C MET A 62 7.43 -18.09 -14.92
N CYS A 63 8.49 -17.86 -15.69
CA CYS A 63 9.34 -16.69 -15.54
C CYS A 63 8.59 -15.42 -15.95
N GLU A 64 7.95 -15.42 -17.11
CA GLU A 64 7.16 -14.29 -17.61
C GLU A 64 5.96 -13.97 -16.70
N GLY A 65 5.25 -14.99 -16.24
CA GLY A 65 4.13 -14.83 -15.29
C GLY A 65 4.57 -14.17 -13.99
N MET A 66 5.71 -14.59 -13.42
CA MET A 66 6.25 -14.03 -12.19
C MET A 66 6.78 -12.60 -12.37
N GLU A 67 7.39 -12.28 -13.51
CA GLU A 67 7.84 -10.91 -13.82
C GLU A 67 6.67 -9.95 -13.91
N ARG A 68 5.61 -10.31 -14.62
CA ARG A 68 4.38 -9.49 -14.72
C ARG A 68 3.76 -9.24 -13.37
N MET A 69 3.70 -10.26 -12.52
CA MET A 69 3.19 -10.11 -11.16
C MET A 69 4.06 -9.16 -10.33
N ALA A 70 5.39 -9.32 -10.37
CA ALA A 70 6.31 -8.44 -9.66
C ALA A 70 6.17 -6.98 -10.11
N GLU A 71 5.93 -6.75 -11.40
CA GLU A 71 5.65 -5.43 -11.96
C GLU A 71 4.30 -4.88 -11.47
N GLY A 72 3.27 -5.71 -11.39
CA GLY A 72 1.97 -5.37 -10.81
C GLY A 72 2.10 -4.89 -9.36
N PHE A 73 2.79 -5.63 -8.52
CA PHE A 73 3.03 -5.24 -7.12
C PHE A 73 3.85 -3.96 -6.99
N ARG A 74 4.89 -3.78 -7.83
CA ARG A 74 5.67 -2.53 -7.85
C ARG A 74 4.81 -1.33 -8.25
N SER A 75 3.96 -1.50 -9.27
CA SER A 75 3.06 -0.46 -9.75
C SER A 75 2.05 -0.07 -8.68
N GLU A 76 1.42 -1.05 -8.04
CA GLU A 76 0.45 -0.82 -6.97
C GLU A 76 1.11 -0.16 -5.73
N GLY A 77 2.27 -0.68 -5.31
CA GLY A 77 3.04 -0.07 -4.22
C GLY A 77 3.44 1.38 -4.51
N ARG A 78 3.81 1.67 -5.77
CA ARG A 78 4.11 3.05 -6.20
C ARG A 78 2.88 3.95 -6.13
N LYS A 79 1.71 3.48 -6.61
CA LYS A 79 0.46 4.24 -6.56
C LYS A 79 0.06 4.55 -5.11
N GLN A 80 0.12 3.55 -4.24
CA GLN A 80 -0.19 3.72 -2.83
C GLN A 80 0.81 4.65 -2.14
N GLY A 81 2.10 4.52 -2.42
CA GLY A 81 3.13 5.42 -1.90
C GLY A 81 2.92 6.88 -2.31
N ILE A 82 2.55 7.13 -3.57
CA ILE A 82 2.22 8.48 -4.06
C ILE A 82 0.97 9.03 -3.34
N LEU A 83 -0.07 8.20 -3.15
CA LEU A 83 -1.30 8.62 -2.48
C LEU A 83 -1.04 8.97 -1.01
N VAL A 84 -0.30 8.12 -0.30
CA VAL A 84 0.09 8.35 1.11
C VAL A 84 0.92 9.63 1.21
N GLY A 85 1.99 9.75 0.43
CA GLY A 85 2.87 10.93 0.45
C GLY A 85 2.13 12.24 0.11
N ARG A 86 1.16 12.20 -0.83
CA ARG A 86 0.32 13.36 -1.14
C ARG A 86 -0.59 13.74 0.02
N ASN A 87 -1.16 12.77 0.73
CA ASN A 87 -2.03 13.04 1.87
C ASN A 87 -1.22 13.58 3.06
N GLU A 88 -0.06 13.00 3.32
CA GLU A 88 0.86 13.49 4.36
C GLU A 88 1.36 14.89 4.05
N GLY A 89 1.76 15.17 2.80
CA GLY A 89 2.17 16.50 2.37
C GLY A 89 1.08 17.56 2.53
N LYS A 90 -0.18 17.24 2.19
CA LYS A 90 -1.32 18.14 2.41
C LYS A 90 -1.56 18.41 3.89
N LEU A 91 -1.41 17.42 4.74
CA LEU A 91 -1.59 17.55 6.18
C LEU A 91 -0.52 18.46 6.78
N GLU A 92 0.73 18.25 6.38
CA GLU A 92 1.87 19.04 6.84
C GLU A 92 1.78 20.50 6.36
N GLU A 93 1.47 20.72 5.09
CA GLU A 93 1.21 22.06 4.55
C GLU A 93 0.14 22.79 5.36
N LYS A 94 -0.97 22.10 5.67
CA LYS A 94 -2.05 22.69 6.43
C LYS A 94 -1.66 23.04 7.86
N ARG A 95 -0.87 22.18 8.52
CA ARG A 95 -0.32 22.46 9.86
C ARG A 95 0.58 23.70 9.84
N SER A 96 1.50 23.75 8.89
CA SER A 96 2.43 24.86 8.73
C SER A 96 1.68 26.19 8.50
N THR A 97 0.76 26.20 7.56
CA THR A 97 -0.05 27.38 7.25
C THR A 97 -0.86 27.88 8.46
N LEU A 98 -1.53 26.95 9.17
CA LEU A 98 -2.29 27.30 10.37
C LEU A 98 -1.38 27.82 11.49
N LYS A 99 -0.22 27.22 11.69
CA LYS A 99 0.75 27.70 12.67
C LYS A 99 1.18 29.14 12.36
N GLU A 100 1.53 29.43 11.10
CA GLU A 100 1.88 30.79 10.66
C GLU A 100 0.73 31.79 10.89
N GLN A 101 -0.48 31.44 10.52
CA GLN A 101 -1.67 32.27 10.72
C GLN A 101 -1.93 32.54 12.21
N LEU A 102 -1.75 31.54 13.08
CA LEU A 102 -1.91 31.70 14.52
C LEU A 102 -0.80 32.58 15.12
N ILE A 103 0.45 32.45 14.68
CA ILE A 103 1.54 33.33 15.10
C ILE A 103 1.24 34.79 14.71
N ILE A 104 0.78 35.03 13.49
CA ILE A 104 0.39 36.39 13.05
C ILE A 104 -0.74 36.95 13.90
N LYS A 105 -1.73 36.11 14.22
CA LYS A 105 -2.94 36.56 14.93
C LYS A 105 -2.75 36.73 16.42
N LEU A 106 -2.01 35.81 17.07
CA LEU A 106 -1.84 35.76 18.53
C LEU A 106 -0.49 36.30 19.00
N GLY A 107 0.43 36.58 18.07
CA GLY A 107 1.78 37.05 18.35
C GLY A 107 2.78 35.93 18.65
N ALA A 108 2.35 34.85 19.28
CA ALA A 108 3.15 33.67 19.56
C ALA A 108 2.28 32.42 19.68
N VAL A 109 2.88 31.26 19.58
CA VAL A 109 2.26 29.95 19.77
C VAL A 109 3.06 29.20 20.81
N SER A 110 2.42 28.74 21.88
CA SER A 110 3.09 27.96 22.93
C SER A 110 3.50 26.56 22.45
N SER A 111 4.51 25.96 23.08
CA SER A 111 4.92 24.60 22.78
C SER A 111 3.79 23.58 22.93
N ARG A 112 2.87 23.80 23.87
CA ARG A 112 1.67 23.00 24.07
C ARG A 112 0.75 23.06 22.86
N LEU A 113 0.52 24.24 22.32
CA LEU A 113 -0.34 24.41 21.14
C LEU A 113 0.33 23.85 19.89
N GLU A 114 1.65 23.99 19.73
CA GLU A 114 2.40 23.35 18.64
C GLU A 114 2.25 21.82 18.65
N GLU A 115 2.38 21.18 19.81
CA GLU A 115 2.19 19.74 19.96
C GLU A 115 0.77 19.33 19.60
N GLN A 116 -0.24 20.05 20.04
CA GLN A 116 -1.63 19.77 19.72
C GLN A 116 -1.93 19.93 18.21
N LEU A 117 -1.38 20.95 17.55
CA LEU A 117 -1.49 21.15 16.10
C LEU A 117 -0.82 20.00 15.34
N THR A 118 0.34 19.52 15.81
CA THR A 118 1.08 18.40 15.21
C THR A 118 0.28 17.11 15.28
N ASN A 119 -0.45 16.88 16.36
CA ASN A 119 -1.24 15.68 16.57
C ASN A 119 -2.68 15.77 16.04
N ALA A 120 -3.11 16.96 15.61
CA ALA A 120 -4.47 17.18 15.15
C ALA A 120 -4.76 16.48 13.80
N SER A 121 -5.95 15.88 13.70
CA SER A 121 -6.43 15.28 12.46
C SER A 121 -6.75 16.36 11.41
N LEU A 122 -6.75 15.96 10.12
CA LEU A 122 -7.11 16.87 9.02
C LEU A 122 -8.49 17.49 9.22
N GLU A 123 -9.44 16.76 9.79
CA GLU A 123 -10.79 17.26 10.08
C GLU A 123 -10.75 18.39 11.11
N LYS A 124 -10.03 18.21 12.22
CA LYS A 124 -9.87 19.24 13.25
C LYS A 124 -9.16 20.49 12.70
N LEU A 125 -8.12 20.30 11.89
CA LEU A 125 -7.44 21.41 11.21
C LEU A 125 -8.35 22.15 10.23
N ASN A 126 -9.25 21.43 9.55
CA ASN A 126 -10.26 22.06 8.68
C ASN A 126 -11.29 22.88 9.47
N VAL A 127 -11.72 22.40 10.62
CA VAL A 127 -12.60 23.15 11.52
C VAL A 127 -11.89 24.38 12.03
N LEU A 128 -10.63 24.25 12.45
CA LEU A 128 -9.81 25.38 12.90
C LEU A 128 -9.67 26.45 11.81
N THR A 129 -9.41 26.03 10.56
CA THR A 129 -9.30 26.94 9.43
C THR A 129 -10.59 27.79 9.22
N ARG A 130 -11.76 27.17 9.36
CA ARG A 130 -13.04 27.87 9.19
C ARG A 130 -13.31 28.89 10.28
N ASN A 131 -12.80 28.63 11.48
CA ASN A 131 -13.01 29.48 12.64
C ASN A 131 -11.79 30.39 12.92
N ILE A 132 -10.80 30.45 12.03
CA ILE A 132 -9.56 31.21 12.26
C ILE A 132 -9.80 32.68 12.60
N PHE A 133 -10.84 33.29 12.03
CA PHE A 133 -11.16 34.69 12.27
C PHE A 133 -11.79 34.95 13.65
N ASP A 134 -12.45 33.96 14.23
CA ASP A 134 -13.13 34.06 15.54
C ASP A 134 -12.18 33.74 16.73
N ILE A 135 -10.99 33.21 16.46
CA ILE A 135 -9.98 32.90 17.46
C ILE A 135 -9.41 34.20 18.02
N THR A 136 -9.41 34.34 19.34
CA THR A 136 -8.82 35.47 20.06
C THR A 136 -7.68 35.13 20.98
N ASN A 137 -7.56 33.84 21.38
CA ASN A 137 -6.53 33.32 22.27
C ASN A 137 -6.26 31.82 22.00
N GLU A 138 -5.21 31.26 22.62
CA GLU A 138 -4.83 29.85 22.45
C GLU A 138 -5.91 28.87 22.96
N GLU A 139 -6.67 29.21 23.99
CA GLU A 139 -7.71 28.35 24.52
C GLU A 139 -8.86 28.13 23.50
N ASP A 140 -9.16 29.12 22.66
CA ASP A 140 -10.13 28.98 21.59
C ASP A 140 -9.65 27.92 20.58
N VAL A 141 -8.36 27.92 20.24
CA VAL A 141 -7.76 26.91 19.36
C VAL A 141 -7.83 25.54 19.98
N LEU A 142 -7.41 25.40 21.24
CA LEU A 142 -7.38 24.12 21.96
C LEU A 142 -8.77 23.49 22.09
N ARG A 143 -9.84 24.26 22.25
CA ARG A 143 -11.23 23.76 22.23
C ARG A 143 -11.62 23.12 20.91
N ILE A 144 -11.08 23.62 19.80
CA ILE A 144 -11.40 23.11 18.47
C ILE A 144 -10.65 21.83 18.16
N ILE A 145 -9.36 21.76 18.56
CA ILE A 145 -8.49 20.66 18.18
C ILE A 145 -8.36 19.57 19.26
N HIS A 146 -8.89 19.76 20.45
CA HIS A 146 -8.93 18.75 21.50
C HIS A 146 -10.10 17.76 21.29
#